data_f077263b00b175bbff14f85275816143
#
_entry.id   f077263b00b175bbff14f85275816143
#
_cell.length_a   1.000
_cell.length_b   1.000
_cell.length_c   1.000
_cell.angle_alpha   90.00
_cell.angle_beta   90.00
_cell.angle_gamma   90.00
#
_symmetry.space_group_name_H-M   'P 1'
#
loop_
_entity.id
_entity.type
_entity.pdbx_description
1 polymer ?
#
loop_
_entity_poly.entity_id
_entity_poly.type
_entity_poly.pdbx_seq_one_letter_code
_entity_poly.pdbx_strand_id
1 'polypeptide(L)'
;VFYDCNGVCGGDAYLDCAGTCDNNSNNDVGHDFDQDGICDNSDLCVGTQYYDNENNLICLAVEQPEGLSLKQNYPNPFNPSTTIEFSLDINDNIELIIYDIRGEKIKTLVSDFILSGSHIVVWDGRNNNGFSVPSGVYIASLELSNAIFSKKLTLIR
;
A
#
# COMPACT_ATOMS: atom_id res chain seq x y z
N VAL A 1 3.64 2.22 -41.70
CA VAL A 1 3.10 0.88 -41.46
C VAL A 1 3.70 0.40 -40.17
N PHE A 2 2.88 0.20 -39.15
CA PHE A 2 3.33 -0.35 -37.87
C PHE A 2 3.15 -1.87 -37.92
N TYR A 3 4.14 -2.58 -37.43
CA TYR A 3 4.09 -4.01 -37.20
C TYR A 3 3.95 -4.23 -35.70
N ASP A 4 3.13 -5.20 -35.30
CA ASP A 4 3.10 -5.66 -33.91
C ASP A 4 4.34 -6.50 -33.58
N CYS A 5 4.47 -6.93 -32.35
CA CYS A 5 5.63 -7.73 -31.89
C CYS A 5 5.72 -9.13 -32.56
N ASN A 6 4.66 -9.61 -33.18
CA ASN A 6 4.65 -10.83 -34.02
C ASN A 6 5.02 -10.55 -35.48
N GLY A 7 5.28 -9.27 -35.85
CA GLY A 7 5.59 -8.86 -37.22
C GLY A 7 4.35 -8.81 -38.13
N VAL A 8 3.15 -8.73 -37.58
CA VAL A 8 1.90 -8.59 -38.31
C VAL A 8 1.62 -7.11 -38.55
N CYS A 9 1.39 -6.75 -39.84
CA CYS A 9 1.10 -5.38 -40.22
C CYS A 9 -0.30 -4.96 -39.72
N GLY A 10 -0.36 -3.98 -38.79
CA GLY A 10 -1.62 -3.53 -38.19
C GLY A 10 -2.22 -4.52 -37.21
N GLY A 11 -1.44 -5.46 -36.68
CA GLY A 11 -1.87 -6.36 -35.62
C GLY A 11 -1.93 -5.66 -34.25
N ASP A 12 -2.61 -6.31 -33.29
CA ASP A 12 -2.89 -5.80 -31.95
C ASP A 12 -2.01 -6.45 -30.86
N ALA A 13 -1.06 -7.34 -31.24
CA ALA A 13 -0.17 -7.99 -30.29
C ALA A 13 0.95 -7.05 -29.85
N TYR A 14 1.24 -7.06 -28.56
CA TYR A 14 2.34 -6.30 -27.95
C TYR A 14 3.22 -7.21 -27.11
N LEU A 15 4.44 -6.78 -26.87
CA LEU A 15 5.37 -7.49 -25.99
C LEU A 15 5.04 -7.12 -24.55
N ASP A 16 4.62 -8.11 -23.77
CA ASP A 16 4.32 -7.94 -22.35
C ASP A 16 5.58 -7.88 -21.48
N CYS A 17 5.40 -7.62 -20.21
CA CYS A 17 6.47 -7.56 -19.23
C CYS A 17 7.17 -8.91 -18.98
N ALA A 18 6.60 -10.02 -19.40
CA ALA A 18 7.24 -11.34 -19.38
C ALA A 18 8.06 -11.62 -20.66
N GLY A 19 8.04 -10.70 -21.64
CA GLY A 19 8.65 -10.89 -22.95
C GLY A 19 7.81 -11.80 -23.87
N THR A 20 6.53 -11.97 -23.58
CA THR A 20 5.58 -12.73 -24.39
C THR A 20 4.89 -11.77 -25.35
N CYS A 21 4.84 -12.15 -26.62
CA CYS A 21 4.16 -11.37 -27.64
C CYS A 21 2.76 -11.91 -27.89
N ASP A 22 1.77 -11.29 -27.29
CA ASP A 22 0.36 -11.65 -27.52
C ASP A 22 -0.59 -10.44 -27.34
N ASN A 23 -1.88 -10.66 -27.31
CA ASN A 23 -2.90 -9.64 -27.07
C ASN A 23 -3.72 -9.92 -25.79
N ASN A 24 -3.15 -10.65 -24.85
CA ASN A 24 -3.79 -11.06 -23.62
C ASN A 24 -3.21 -10.36 -22.40
N SER A 25 -3.77 -9.26 -21.98
CA SER A 25 -3.37 -8.48 -20.80
C SER A 25 -3.53 -9.24 -19.46
N ASN A 26 -4.09 -10.46 -19.45
CA ASN A 26 -4.28 -11.22 -18.21
C ASN A 26 -3.08 -12.11 -17.83
N ASN A 27 -2.11 -12.28 -18.72
CA ASN A 27 -0.88 -13.04 -18.46
C ASN A 27 0.35 -12.16 -18.30
N ASP A 28 0.20 -10.84 -18.30
CA ASP A 28 1.27 -9.89 -18.06
C ASP A 28 1.90 -10.15 -16.68
N VAL A 29 3.16 -10.53 -16.67
CA VAL A 29 3.95 -10.74 -15.45
C VAL A 29 4.84 -9.53 -15.24
N GLY A 30 4.48 -8.71 -14.29
CA GLY A 30 5.15 -7.45 -13.98
C GLY A 30 4.15 -6.29 -14.01
N HIS A 31 4.42 -5.27 -13.25
CA HIS A 31 3.65 -4.05 -13.26
C HIS A 31 4.29 -3.06 -14.24
N ASP A 32 3.47 -2.41 -15.06
CA ASP A 32 3.74 -1.17 -15.75
C ASP A 32 2.78 -0.13 -15.15
N PHE A 33 3.22 0.47 -14.04
CA PHE A 33 2.36 1.30 -13.20
C PHE A 33 1.99 2.63 -13.85
N ASP A 34 2.90 3.18 -14.64
CA ASP A 34 2.69 4.44 -15.36
C ASP A 34 2.23 4.25 -16.80
N GLN A 35 2.12 2.98 -17.26
CA GLN A 35 1.62 2.58 -18.56
C GLN A 35 2.41 3.15 -19.75
N ASP A 36 3.72 3.31 -19.59
CA ASP A 36 4.61 3.79 -20.66
C ASP A 36 5.12 2.67 -21.58
N GLY A 37 4.79 1.42 -21.26
CA GLY A 37 5.18 0.22 -22.02
C GLY A 37 6.54 -0.36 -21.60
N ILE A 38 7.13 0.13 -20.51
CA ILE A 38 8.34 -0.41 -19.89
C ILE A 38 7.97 -0.98 -18.53
N CYS A 39 8.36 -2.22 -18.27
CA CYS A 39 8.03 -2.85 -17.00
C CYS A 39 8.79 -2.21 -15.83
N ASP A 40 8.12 -1.93 -14.72
CA ASP A 40 8.66 -1.26 -13.53
C ASP A 40 9.97 -1.86 -13.01
N ASN A 41 10.17 -3.17 -13.17
CA ASN A 41 11.42 -3.84 -12.76
C ASN A 41 12.62 -3.54 -13.69
N SER A 42 12.38 -3.00 -14.87
CA SER A 42 13.38 -2.62 -15.86
C SER A 42 13.40 -1.11 -16.14
N ASP A 43 12.41 -0.41 -15.62
CA ASP A 43 12.26 1.03 -15.81
C ASP A 43 13.11 1.80 -14.80
N LEU A 44 13.80 2.82 -15.30
CA LEU A 44 14.54 3.80 -14.48
C LEU A 44 13.62 4.88 -13.90
N CYS A 45 12.37 4.91 -14.33
CA CYS A 45 11.40 5.94 -13.98
C CYS A 45 9.99 5.38 -13.84
N VAL A 46 9.68 4.84 -12.67
CA VAL A 46 8.31 4.45 -12.31
C VAL A 46 7.52 5.72 -11.97
N GLY A 47 6.75 6.24 -12.90
CA GLY A 47 5.96 7.45 -12.72
C GLY A 47 5.85 8.32 -13.97
N THR A 48 5.32 9.54 -13.82
CA THR A 48 5.15 10.44 -14.96
C THR A 48 6.50 10.94 -15.45
N GLN A 49 6.82 10.62 -16.68
CA GLN A 49 8.03 11.08 -17.38
C GLN A 49 7.74 12.40 -18.11
N TYR A 50 8.66 13.34 -18.05
CA TYR A 50 8.69 14.50 -18.94
C TYR A 50 10.13 14.94 -19.22
N TYR A 51 10.33 15.62 -20.33
CA TYR A 51 11.62 16.18 -20.68
C TYR A 51 11.65 17.67 -20.31
N ASP A 52 12.73 18.11 -19.67
CA ASP A 52 12.94 19.53 -19.43
C ASP A 52 13.35 20.28 -20.73
N ASN A 53 13.55 21.59 -20.61
CA ASN A 53 13.94 22.43 -21.75
C ASN A 53 15.34 22.09 -22.30
N GLU A 54 16.15 21.33 -21.60
CA GLU A 54 17.48 20.88 -21.99
C GLU A 54 17.47 19.43 -22.51
N ASN A 55 16.27 18.85 -22.68
CA ASN A 55 16.03 17.46 -23.12
C ASN A 55 16.57 16.39 -22.16
N ASN A 56 16.64 16.72 -20.85
CA ASN A 56 16.90 15.73 -19.81
C ASN A 56 15.59 15.09 -19.38
N LEU A 57 15.62 13.76 -19.23
CA LEU A 57 14.49 13.01 -18.69
C LEU A 57 14.32 13.33 -17.20
N ILE A 58 13.18 13.89 -16.84
CA ILE A 58 12.78 14.14 -15.45
C ILE A 58 11.73 13.12 -15.07
N CYS A 59 12.06 12.30 -14.09
CA CYS A 59 11.12 11.42 -13.41
C CYS A 59 10.42 12.18 -12.28
N LEU A 60 9.12 12.38 -12.36
CA LEU A 60 8.32 12.61 -11.17
C LEU A 60 8.08 11.25 -10.54
N ALA A 61 8.97 10.84 -9.63
CA ALA A 61 8.76 9.63 -8.88
C ALA A 61 7.39 9.70 -8.21
N VAL A 62 6.45 8.89 -8.65
CA VAL A 62 5.34 8.50 -7.79
C VAL A 62 6.02 7.77 -6.64
N GLU A 63 5.86 8.27 -5.40
CA GLU A 63 6.30 7.50 -4.24
C GLU A 63 5.69 6.12 -4.40
N GLN A 64 6.53 5.13 -4.74
CA GLN A 64 6.09 3.74 -4.75
C GLN A 64 5.45 3.50 -3.40
N PRO A 65 4.25 2.94 -3.32
CA PRO A 65 3.67 2.62 -2.04
C PRO A 65 4.71 1.83 -1.27
N GLU A 66 5.22 2.41 -0.17
CA GLU A 66 6.14 1.70 0.71
C GLU A 66 5.51 0.33 0.94
N GLY A 67 6.19 -0.73 0.53
CA GLY A 67 5.64 -2.07 0.53
C GLY A 67 4.91 -2.38 1.83
N LEU A 68 4.13 -3.42 1.88
CA LEU A 68 3.28 -3.81 3.01
C LEU A 68 3.93 -3.53 4.37
N SER A 69 3.42 -2.57 5.13
CA SER A 69 4.00 -2.15 6.41
C SER A 69 2.97 -1.60 7.40
N LEU A 70 3.26 -1.77 8.69
CA LEU A 70 2.58 -1.07 9.77
C LEU A 70 3.64 -0.24 10.52
N LYS A 71 3.54 1.09 10.44
CA LYS A 71 4.47 2.00 11.11
C LYS A 71 4.18 2.09 12.61
N GLN A 72 5.16 2.58 13.38
CA GLN A 72 4.95 2.89 14.79
C GLN A 72 3.97 4.06 14.89
N ASN A 73 2.96 3.94 15.76
CA ASN A 73 2.02 5.02 16.00
C ASN A 73 2.71 6.29 16.51
N TYR A 74 2.20 7.44 16.14
CA TYR A 74 2.71 8.73 16.59
C TYR A 74 1.57 9.68 17.03
N PRO A 75 1.73 10.31 18.19
CA PRO A 75 2.78 10.11 19.19
C PRO A 75 2.74 8.75 19.89
N ASN A 76 3.87 8.30 20.45
CA ASN A 76 3.96 7.13 21.33
C ASN A 76 5.06 7.36 22.37
N PRO A 77 4.78 7.50 23.69
CA PRO A 77 3.44 7.43 24.31
C PRO A 77 2.48 8.53 23.84
N PHE A 78 1.16 8.30 23.98
CA PHE A 78 0.13 9.23 23.52
C PHE A 78 -0.92 9.56 24.58
N ASN A 79 -1.60 10.72 24.43
CA ASN A 79 -2.67 11.21 25.32
C ASN A 79 -3.63 12.14 24.55
N PRO A 80 -4.91 11.86 24.45
CA PRO A 80 -5.53 10.51 24.48
C PRO A 80 -5.54 9.84 23.12
N SER A 81 -5.08 10.54 22.04
CA SER A 81 -5.16 10.07 20.67
C SER A 81 -3.80 9.86 20.03
N THR A 82 -3.74 8.94 19.08
CA THR A 82 -2.56 8.64 18.29
C THR A 82 -2.94 8.30 16.87
N THR A 83 -2.02 8.54 15.96
CA THR A 83 -2.14 8.20 14.55
C THR A 83 -1.40 6.89 14.28
N ILE A 84 -2.04 6.00 13.56
CA ILE A 84 -1.51 4.71 13.08
C ILE A 84 -1.46 4.80 11.57
N GLU A 85 -0.29 4.63 11.01
CA GLU A 85 -0.04 4.65 9.58
C GLU A 85 0.34 3.24 9.10
N PHE A 86 -0.23 2.80 8.00
CA PHE A 86 0.12 1.54 7.34
C PHE A 86 0.07 1.73 5.83
N SER A 87 0.80 0.88 5.12
CA SER A 87 0.80 0.83 3.65
C SER A 87 0.53 -0.58 3.16
N LEU A 88 -0.18 -0.66 2.03
CA LEU A 88 -0.51 -1.90 1.33
C LEU A 88 0.12 -1.86 -0.07
N ASP A 89 0.77 -2.93 -0.46
CA ASP A 89 1.32 -3.15 -1.80
C ASP A 89 0.23 -3.57 -2.81
N ILE A 90 -0.80 -4.24 -2.34
CA ILE A 90 -1.96 -4.68 -3.13
C ILE A 90 -3.26 -4.35 -2.41
N ASN A 91 -4.37 -4.34 -3.15
CA ASN A 91 -5.70 -4.21 -2.57
C ASN A 91 -6.03 -5.47 -1.75
N ASP A 92 -6.51 -5.31 -0.51
CA ASP A 92 -6.85 -6.44 0.35
C ASP A 92 -8.01 -6.14 1.30
N ASN A 93 -8.65 -7.19 1.81
CA ASN A 93 -9.52 -7.09 2.98
C ASN A 93 -8.65 -7.08 4.23
N ILE A 94 -8.74 -6.02 5.00
CA ILE A 94 -7.94 -5.86 6.20
C ILE A 94 -8.79 -5.69 7.45
N GLU A 95 -8.22 -6.11 8.59
CA GLU A 95 -8.70 -5.71 9.91
C GLU A 95 -7.56 -4.99 10.66
N LEU A 96 -7.80 -3.75 11.10
CA LEU A 96 -6.92 -3.05 12.04
C LEU A 96 -7.59 -3.01 13.40
N ILE A 97 -7.03 -3.76 14.35
CA ILE A 97 -7.64 -4.01 15.64
C ILE A 97 -6.68 -3.60 16.77
N ILE A 98 -7.24 -3.03 17.82
CA ILE A 98 -6.52 -2.75 19.07
C ILE A 98 -6.85 -3.83 20.09
N TYR A 99 -5.82 -4.43 20.67
CA TYR A 99 -5.89 -5.40 21.76
C TYR A 99 -5.24 -4.85 23.03
N ASP A 100 -5.68 -5.36 24.18
CA ASP A 100 -4.93 -5.20 25.43
C ASP A 100 -3.82 -6.26 25.54
N ILE A 101 -3.02 -6.20 26.62
CA ILE A 101 -1.90 -7.13 26.86
C ILE A 101 -2.37 -8.58 27.16
N ARG A 102 -3.66 -8.81 27.41
CA ARG A 102 -4.26 -10.14 27.62
C ARG A 102 -4.78 -10.72 26.30
N GLY A 103 -4.71 -9.95 25.19
CA GLY A 103 -5.28 -10.32 23.91
C GLY A 103 -6.79 -10.05 23.81
N GLU A 104 -7.38 -9.28 24.73
CA GLU A 104 -8.78 -8.89 24.66
C GLU A 104 -8.93 -7.79 23.59
N LYS A 105 -9.89 -7.97 22.68
CA LYS A 105 -10.20 -7.00 21.62
C LYS A 105 -10.84 -5.75 22.21
N ILE A 106 -10.17 -4.64 22.09
CA ILE A 106 -10.60 -3.33 22.62
C ILE A 106 -11.40 -2.55 21.58
N LYS A 107 -10.84 -2.42 20.37
CA LYS A 107 -11.48 -1.66 19.27
C LYS A 107 -11.10 -2.22 17.92
N THR A 108 -12.05 -2.27 17.02
CA THR A 108 -11.79 -2.41 15.59
C THR A 108 -11.75 -0.99 15.00
N LEU A 109 -10.62 -0.63 14.42
CA LEU A 109 -10.43 0.67 13.77
C LEU A 109 -10.80 0.63 12.30
N VAL A 110 -10.45 -0.46 11.61
CA VAL A 110 -10.78 -0.73 10.22
C VAL A 110 -11.19 -2.19 10.10
N SER A 111 -12.20 -2.48 9.30
CA SER A 111 -12.58 -3.82 8.84
C SER A 111 -13.27 -3.65 7.51
N ASP A 112 -12.49 -3.61 6.42
CA ASP A 112 -12.98 -3.28 5.09
C ASP A 112 -11.99 -3.72 4.01
N PHE A 113 -12.44 -3.66 2.74
CA PHE A 113 -11.60 -3.80 1.56
C PHE A 113 -10.89 -2.46 1.29
N ILE A 114 -9.57 -2.46 1.37
CA ILE A 114 -8.74 -1.27 1.25
C ILE A 114 -7.86 -1.39 0.00
N LEU A 115 -7.75 -0.29 -0.74
CA LEU A 115 -6.89 -0.21 -1.92
C LEU A 115 -5.41 -0.13 -1.52
N SER A 116 -4.51 -0.51 -2.42
CA SER A 116 -3.07 -0.30 -2.26
C SER A 116 -2.73 1.17 -2.01
N GLY A 117 -1.63 1.43 -1.33
CA GLY A 117 -1.19 2.77 -0.97
C GLY A 117 -1.04 2.97 0.54
N SER A 118 -0.80 4.23 0.94
CA SER A 118 -0.61 4.62 2.35
C SER A 118 -1.93 5.07 2.96
N HIS A 119 -2.20 4.60 4.18
CA HIS A 119 -3.42 4.85 4.93
C HIS A 119 -3.11 5.35 6.33
N ILE A 120 -3.98 6.22 6.84
CA ILE A 120 -3.84 6.83 8.15
C ILE A 120 -5.15 6.66 8.92
N VAL A 121 -5.03 6.14 10.16
CA VAL A 121 -6.17 5.94 11.06
C VAL A 121 -5.84 6.50 12.42
N VAL A 122 -6.80 7.16 13.07
CA VAL A 122 -6.64 7.72 14.41
C VAL A 122 -7.35 6.87 15.44
N TRP A 123 -6.64 6.53 16.52
CA TRP A 123 -7.25 5.94 17.72
C TRP A 123 -7.31 6.97 18.85
N ASP A 124 -8.50 7.18 19.40
CA ASP A 124 -8.81 8.15 20.43
C ASP A 124 -8.72 7.60 21.87
N GLY A 125 -8.16 6.41 22.05
CA GLY A 125 -8.06 5.75 23.35
C GLY A 125 -9.41 5.30 23.93
N ARG A 126 -10.39 4.96 23.05
CA ARG A 126 -11.70 4.45 23.45
C ARG A 126 -11.91 3.04 22.89
N ASN A 127 -12.76 2.27 23.57
CA ASN A 127 -13.19 0.96 23.10
C ASN A 127 -14.33 1.07 22.07
N ASN A 128 -14.82 -0.08 21.57
CA ASN A 128 -15.94 -0.12 20.62
C ASN A 128 -17.24 0.51 21.14
N ASN A 129 -17.43 0.54 22.47
CA ASN A 129 -18.62 1.12 23.11
C ASN A 129 -18.44 2.64 23.37
N GLY A 130 -17.34 3.25 22.96
CA GLY A 130 -17.02 4.66 23.16
C GLY A 130 -16.49 5.02 24.54
N PHE A 131 -16.30 4.04 25.43
CA PHE A 131 -15.73 4.28 26.77
C PHE A 131 -14.21 4.42 26.69
N SER A 132 -13.66 5.37 27.44
CA SER A 132 -12.23 5.54 27.60
C SER A 132 -11.57 4.33 28.22
N VAL A 133 -10.47 3.86 27.65
CA VAL A 133 -9.68 2.77 28.22
C VAL A 133 -8.60 3.31 29.16
N PRO A 134 -8.15 2.55 30.17
CA PRO A 134 -7.14 3.01 31.15
C PRO A 134 -5.78 3.26 30.50
N SER A 135 -4.90 4.01 31.18
CA SER A 135 -3.48 4.10 30.82
C SER A 135 -2.87 2.70 30.81
N GLY A 136 -2.05 2.41 29.83
CA GLY A 136 -1.44 1.09 29.69
C GLY A 136 -0.84 0.84 28.32
N VAL A 137 -0.41 -0.40 28.15
CA VAL A 137 0.13 -0.91 26.89
C VAL A 137 -0.99 -1.60 26.11
N TYR A 138 -1.06 -1.27 24.83
CA TYR A 138 -1.98 -1.86 23.86
C TYR A 138 -1.19 -2.36 22.66
N ILE A 139 -1.82 -3.17 21.84
CA ILE A 139 -1.24 -3.72 20.61
C ILE A 139 -2.18 -3.38 19.47
N ALA A 140 -1.68 -2.65 18.47
CA ALA A 140 -2.35 -2.56 17.18
C ALA A 140 -1.95 -3.77 16.34
N SER A 141 -2.92 -4.51 15.85
CA SER A 141 -2.75 -5.61 14.91
C SER A 141 -3.39 -5.23 13.59
N LEU A 142 -2.60 -5.25 12.51
CA LEU A 142 -3.05 -5.16 11.15
C LEU A 142 -3.06 -6.57 10.56
N GLU A 143 -4.24 -7.08 10.28
CA GLU A 143 -4.47 -8.43 9.79
C GLU A 143 -4.91 -8.36 8.32
N LEU A 144 -4.20 -9.07 7.45
CA LEU A 144 -4.43 -9.19 6.02
C LEU A 144 -4.72 -10.65 5.68
N SER A 145 -5.09 -10.91 4.43
CA SER A 145 -5.38 -12.27 3.95
C SER A 145 -4.21 -13.24 4.14
N ASN A 146 -2.95 -12.77 4.10
CA ASN A 146 -1.75 -13.60 4.14
C ASN A 146 -0.67 -13.13 5.13
N ALA A 147 -0.93 -12.07 5.90
CA ALA A 147 0.06 -11.50 6.83
C ALA A 147 -0.59 -10.85 8.04
N ILE A 148 0.17 -10.78 9.14
CA ILE A 148 -0.22 -10.05 10.36
C ILE A 148 0.96 -9.21 10.83
N PHE A 149 0.71 -7.93 11.05
CA PHE A 149 1.69 -6.99 11.61
C PHE A 149 1.18 -6.45 12.93
N SER A 150 2.09 -6.24 13.88
CA SER A 150 1.71 -5.66 15.17
C SER A 150 2.68 -4.59 15.64
N LYS A 151 2.15 -3.60 16.36
CA LYS A 151 2.91 -2.53 17.01
C LYS A 151 2.40 -2.29 18.41
N LYS A 152 3.34 -2.02 19.31
CA LYS A 152 3.04 -1.66 20.70
C LYS A 152 2.71 -0.18 20.80
N LEU A 153 1.60 0.14 21.47
CA LEU A 153 1.14 1.48 21.77
C LEU A 153 1.13 1.70 23.29
N THR A 154 1.53 2.89 23.72
CA THR A 154 1.53 3.24 25.17
C THR A 154 0.62 4.45 25.37
N LEU A 155 -0.51 4.24 26.02
CA LEU A 155 -1.46 5.29 26.41
C LEU A 155 -1.13 5.81 27.80
N ILE A 156 -1.03 7.12 27.93
CA ILE A 156 -0.85 7.85 29.20
C ILE A 156 -2.03 8.81 29.35
N ARG A 157 -2.67 8.81 30.49
CA ARG A 157 -3.75 9.74 30.87
C ARG A 157 -3.41 10.45 32.14
#